data_2264268f40aa1ffd2123e0264ec6afa2
#
_entry.id   2264268f40aa1ffd2123e0264ec6afa2
#
_cell.length_a   1.000
_cell.length_b   1.000
_cell.length_c   1.000
_cell.angle_alpha   90.00
_cell.angle_beta   90.00
_cell.angle_gamma   90.00
#
_symmetry.space_group_name_H-M   'P 1'
#
loop_
_entity.id
_entity.type
_entity.pdbx_description
1 polymer ?
#
loop_
_entity_poly.entity_id
_entity_poly.type
_entity_poly.pdbx_seq_one_letter_code
_entity_poly.pdbx_strand_id
1 'polypeptide(L)'
;MIIIDTRIRQLLIEDALNTFPDECCGFMFGREEHDGTRHVIDILVVDNAKAGDKTRRFEISPLDYMAAETHALEHDWTLLGIYHSHPKHPAIPSEHDRKAAQPYFSYVIISVMDADTIELRSWLLNEAQQFEEEQISNYQYQ
;
A
#
# COMPACT_ATOMS: atom_id res chain seq x y z
N MET A 1 -13.37 4.94 2.00
CA MET A 1 -13.35 3.47 1.78
C MET A 1 -12.49 3.14 0.57
N ILE A 2 -11.71 2.09 0.67
CA ILE A 2 -10.91 1.57 -0.43
C ILE A 2 -11.39 0.15 -0.77
N ILE A 3 -11.62 -0.10 -2.05
CA ILE A 3 -12.08 -1.40 -2.53
C ILE A 3 -10.89 -2.16 -3.09
N ILE A 4 -10.58 -3.28 -2.45
CA ILE A 4 -9.50 -4.18 -2.83
C ILE A 4 -10.15 -5.54 -3.08
N ASP A 5 -10.35 -5.89 -4.35
CA ASP A 5 -10.99 -7.15 -4.70
C ASP A 5 -10.06 -8.35 -4.43
N THR A 6 -10.59 -9.54 -4.61
CA THR A 6 -9.85 -10.78 -4.34
C THR A 6 -8.56 -10.86 -5.15
N ARG A 7 -8.58 -10.44 -6.42
CA ARG A 7 -7.41 -10.49 -7.28
C ARG A 7 -6.29 -9.57 -6.78
N ILE A 8 -6.63 -8.33 -6.46
CA ILE A 8 -5.65 -7.35 -5.94
C ILE A 8 -5.13 -7.80 -4.58
N ARG A 9 -6.02 -8.24 -3.69
CA ARG A 9 -5.63 -8.75 -2.38
C ARG A 9 -4.60 -9.87 -2.52
N GLN A 10 -4.83 -10.79 -3.45
CA GLN A 10 -3.92 -11.92 -3.66
C GLN A 10 -2.56 -11.44 -4.17
N LEU A 11 -2.51 -10.45 -5.08
CA LEU A 11 -1.26 -9.88 -5.56
C LEU A 11 -0.46 -9.23 -4.43
N LEU A 12 -1.13 -8.49 -3.55
CA LEU A 12 -0.50 -7.85 -2.40
C LEU A 12 0.10 -8.90 -1.45
N ILE A 13 -0.66 -9.93 -1.15
CA ILE A 13 -0.23 -11.00 -0.24
C ILE A 13 0.95 -11.77 -0.85
N GLU A 14 0.90 -12.06 -2.13
CA GLU A 14 2.00 -12.74 -2.83
C GLU A 14 3.30 -11.94 -2.74
N ASP A 15 3.26 -10.63 -2.95
CA ASP A 15 4.45 -9.80 -2.83
C ASP A 15 4.99 -9.82 -1.40
N ALA A 16 4.11 -9.69 -0.41
CA ALA A 16 4.51 -9.72 1.00
C ALA A 16 5.16 -11.05 1.39
N LEU A 17 4.61 -12.17 0.91
CA LEU A 17 5.17 -13.51 1.19
C LEU A 17 6.48 -13.74 0.45
N ASN A 18 6.56 -13.32 -0.82
CA ASN A 18 7.78 -13.50 -1.62
C ASN A 18 8.95 -12.68 -1.11
N THR A 19 8.67 -11.54 -0.48
CA THR A 19 9.72 -10.62 0.02
C THR A 19 10.10 -10.93 1.47
N PHE A 20 9.22 -11.59 2.23
CA PHE A 20 9.49 -11.94 3.62
C PHE A 20 10.87 -12.60 3.76
N PRO A 21 11.70 -12.25 4.75
CA PRO A 21 11.44 -11.45 5.95
C PRO A 21 11.64 -9.94 5.78
N ASP A 22 11.91 -9.47 4.59
CA ASP A 22 12.04 -8.04 4.29
C ASP A 22 10.66 -7.43 4.06
N GLU A 23 10.54 -6.12 4.27
CA GLU A 23 9.33 -5.37 3.90
C GLU A 23 9.25 -5.26 2.39
N CYS A 24 8.11 -5.65 1.82
CA CYS A 24 7.80 -5.35 0.43
C CYS A 24 7.22 -3.94 0.33
N CYS A 25 7.23 -3.39 -0.87
CA CYS A 25 6.57 -2.12 -1.14
C CYS A 25 6.16 -2.00 -2.61
N GLY A 26 5.24 -1.09 -2.87
CA GLY A 26 4.77 -0.82 -4.20
C GLY A 26 3.67 0.23 -4.23
N PHE A 27 3.09 0.40 -5.41
CA PHE A 27 2.08 1.41 -5.66
C PHE A 27 0.74 0.79 -6.02
N MET A 28 -0.33 1.52 -5.72
CA MET A 28 -1.70 1.13 -6.06
C MET A 28 -2.30 2.16 -6.98
N PHE A 29 -2.97 1.69 -8.03
CA PHE A 29 -3.59 2.51 -9.05
C PHE A 29 -5.06 2.16 -9.21
N GLY A 30 -5.84 3.11 -9.64
CA GLY A 30 -7.23 2.87 -9.93
C GLY A 30 -8.02 4.14 -10.13
N ARG A 31 -9.21 4.19 -9.56
CA ARG A 31 -10.13 5.31 -9.73
C ARG A 31 -10.67 5.75 -8.38
N GLU A 32 -10.90 7.05 -8.26
CA GLU A 32 -11.54 7.63 -7.10
C GLU A 32 -12.88 8.20 -7.51
N GLU A 33 -13.94 7.83 -6.80
CA GLU A 33 -15.29 8.32 -7.04
C GLU A 33 -15.53 9.64 -6.32
N HIS A 34 -16.65 10.32 -6.65
CA HIS A 34 -17.01 11.60 -6.06
C HIS A 34 -17.17 11.55 -4.55
N ASP A 35 -17.61 10.42 -4.01
CA ASP A 35 -17.78 10.22 -2.57
C ASP A 35 -16.49 9.87 -1.83
N GLY A 36 -15.37 9.81 -2.56
CA GLY A 36 -14.07 9.47 -2.00
C GLY A 36 -13.74 7.99 -2.01
N THR A 37 -14.64 7.13 -2.46
CA THR A 37 -14.38 5.69 -2.58
C THR A 37 -13.30 5.46 -3.64
N ARG A 38 -12.30 4.67 -3.28
CA ARG A 38 -11.18 4.33 -4.16
C ARG A 38 -11.25 2.88 -4.58
N HIS A 39 -11.14 2.63 -5.89
CA HIS A 39 -11.15 1.28 -6.46
C HIS A 39 -9.74 0.96 -6.95
N VAL A 40 -9.08 0.00 -6.32
CA VAL A 40 -7.75 -0.42 -6.75
C VAL A 40 -7.91 -1.37 -7.94
N ILE A 41 -7.33 -0.99 -9.08
CA ILE A 41 -7.41 -1.74 -10.33
C ILE A 41 -6.13 -2.50 -10.60
N ASP A 42 -4.98 -1.95 -10.20
CA ASP A 42 -3.68 -2.55 -10.46
C ASP A 42 -2.67 -2.13 -9.40
N ILE A 43 -1.58 -2.87 -9.32
CA ILE A 43 -0.45 -2.55 -8.46
C ILE A 43 0.84 -2.56 -9.26
N LEU A 44 1.85 -1.85 -8.75
CA LEU A 44 3.21 -1.90 -9.28
C LEU A 44 4.15 -2.29 -8.15
N VAL A 45 4.71 -3.49 -8.25
CA VAL A 45 5.71 -3.97 -7.30
C VAL A 45 7.02 -3.26 -7.56
N VAL A 46 7.66 -2.73 -6.52
CA VAL A 46 8.96 -2.09 -6.64
C VAL A 46 9.92 -2.66 -5.60
N ASP A 47 11.21 -2.48 -5.85
CA ASP A 47 12.24 -2.93 -4.91
C ASP A 47 12.25 -2.03 -3.68
N ASN A 48 12.50 -2.63 -2.52
CA ASN A 48 12.79 -1.88 -1.30
C ASN A 48 14.20 -1.32 -1.42
N ALA A 49 14.31 -0.02 -1.63
CA ALA A 49 15.58 0.68 -1.85
C ALA A 49 16.30 1.05 -0.55
N LYS A 50 15.77 0.62 0.60
CA LYS A 50 16.37 0.93 1.90
C LYS A 50 17.77 0.36 2.02
N ALA A 51 18.73 1.21 2.39
CA ALA A 51 20.05 0.75 2.80
C ALA A 51 19.98 0.27 4.26
N GLY A 52 20.57 -0.88 4.55
CA GLY A 52 20.58 -1.46 5.88
C GLY A 52 19.42 -2.42 6.10
N ASP A 53 18.73 -2.32 7.26
CA ASP A 53 17.75 -3.32 7.68
C ASP A 53 16.42 -3.16 6.96
N LYS A 54 16.17 -4.00 5.97
CA LYS A 54 14.92 -4.04 5.20
C LYS A 54 13.81 -4.84 5.90
N THR A 55 14.10 -5.50 7.00
CA THR A 55 13.09 -6.25 7.75
C THR A 55 12.20 -5.33 8.58
N ARG A 56 12.59 -4.09 8.78
CA ARG A 56 11.90 -3.13 9.65
C ARG A 56 11.54 -1.83 8.95
N ARG A 57 12.05 -1.59 7.75
CA ARG A 57 11.86 -0.34 7.02
C ARG A 57 11.84 -0.57 5.53
N PHE A 58 11.21 0.34 4.82
CA PHE A 58 11.27 0.37 3.37
C PHE A 58 11.53 1.80 2.89
N GLU A 59 12.09 1.89 1.70
CA GLU A 59 12.18 3.14 0.95
C GLU A 59 11.86 2.87 -0.51
N ILE A 60 11.18 3.82 -1.13
CA ILE A 60 10.91 3.78 -2.57
C ILE A 60 11.82 4.80 -3.24
N SER A 61 12.54 4.38 -4.28
CA SER A 61 13.44 5.27 -4.99
C SER A 61 12.68 6.35 -5.75
N PRO A 62 13.28 7.55 -5.96
CA PRO A 62 12.67 8.58 -6.79
C PRO A 62 12.36 8.12 -8.21
N LEU A 63 13.18 7.25 -8.79
CA LEU A 63 12.93 6.71 -10.13
C LEU A 63 11.68 5.83 -10.16
N ASP A 64 11.44 5.07 -9.10
CA ASP A 64 10.24 4.24 -8.99
C ASP A 64 8.98 5.10 -8.83
N TYR A 65 9.07 6.22 -8.10
CA TYR A 65 7.97 7.20 -8.04
C TYR A 65 7.65 7.75 -9.42
N MET A 66 8.67 8.13 -10.19
CA MET A 66 8.49 8.63 -11.55
C MET A 66 7.86 7.56 -12.45
N ALA A 67 8.30 6.33 -12.32
CA ALA A 67 7.74 5.21 -13.08
C ALA A 67 6.27 4.99 -12.74
N ALA A 68 5.91 5.12 -11.47
CA ALA A 68 4.51 4.99 -11.03
C ALA A 68 3.63 6.10 -11.59
N GLU A 69 4.10 7.34 -11.58
CA GLU A 69 3.36 8.47 -12.15
C GLU A 69 3.15 8.28 -13.65
N THR A 70 4.18 7.84 -14.36
CA THR A 70 4.11 7.54 -15.79
C THR A 70 3.11 6.42 -16.07
N HIS A 71 3.16 5.36 -15.26
CA HIS A 71 2.25 4.22 -15.40
C HIS A 71 0.79 4.65 -15.24
N ALA A 72 0.50 5.51 -14.26
CA ALA A 72 -0.84 6.05 -14.06
C ALA A 72 -1.31 6.85 -15.27
N LEU A 73 -0.46 7.72 -15.80
CA LEU A 73 -0.79 8.54 -16.97
C LEU A 73 -1.05 7.70 -18.20
N GLU A 74 -0.22 6.69 -18.45
CA GLU A 74 -0.35 5.83 -19.64
C GLU A 74 -1.65 5.01 -19.63
N HIS A 75 -2.17 4.68 -18.45
CA HIS A 75 -3.38 3.89 -18.30
C HIS A 75 -4.62 4.72 -17.98
N ASP A 76 -4.49 6.04 -17.88
CA ASP A 76 -5.56 6.93 -17.45
C ASP A 76 -6.13 6.51 -16.08
N TRP A 77 -5.24 6.11 -15.18
CA TRP A 77 -5.55 5.77 -13.80
C TRP A 77 -5.04 6.84 -12.85
N THR A 78 -5.56 6.82 -11.64
CA THR A 78 -5.05 7.64 -10.54
C THR A 78 -4.08 6.83 -9.71
N LEU A 79 -2.95 7.41 -9.33
CA LEU A 79 -2.05 6.84 -8.34
C LEU A 79 -2.71 7.04 -6.96
N LEU A 80 -3.25 5.96 -6.41
CA LEU A 80 -4.08 6.03 -5.20
C LEU A 80 -3.27 5.96 -3.91
N GLY A 81 -2.13 5.30 -3.94
CA GLY A 81 -1.35 5.17 -2.73
C GLY A 81 -0.22 4.17 -2.83
N ILE A 82 0.28 3.83 -1.65
CA ILE A 82 1.44 2.97 -1.47
C ILE A 82 1.04 1.82 -0.55
N TYR A 83 1.57 0.63 -0.82
CA TYR A 83 1.45 -0.49 0.10
C TYR A 83 2.84 -0.93 0.56
N HIS A 84 2.90 -1.50 1.75
CA HIS A 84 4.10 -2.17 2.24
C HIS A 84 3.71 -3.26 3.24
N SER A 85 4.65 -4.13 3.57
CA SER A 85 4.40 -5.19 4.53
C SER A 85 5.09 -4.93 5.86
N HIS A 86 4.50 -5.49 6.92
CA HIS A 86 5.08 -5.54 8.26
C HIS A 86 5.37 -6.99 8.61
N PRO A 87 6.57 -7.50 8.33
CA PRO A 87 6.93 -8.87 8.74
C PRO A 87 6.93 -8.99 10.26
N LYS A 88 6.12 -9.91 10.78
CA LYS A 88 5.99 -10.22 12.22
C LYS A 88 5.54 -9.04 13.09
N HIS A 89 4.88 -8.05 12.49
CA HIS A 89 4.31 -6.90 13.19
C HIS A 89 2.86 -6.67 12.76
N PRO A 90 2.03 -6.05 13.62
CA PRO A 90 0.66 -5.70 13.23
C PRO A 90 0.60 -4.72 12.06
N ALA A 91 -0.55 -4.68 11.38
CA ALA A 91 -0.80 -3.78 10.26
C ALA A 91 -1.14 -2.35 10.72
N ILE A 92 -0.33 -1.81 11.61
CA ILE A 92 -0.48 -0.48 12.21
C ILE A 92 0.73 0.35 11.82
N PRO A 93 0.54 1.60 11.33
CA PRO A 93 1.66 2.44 10.91
C PRO A 93 2.64 2.70 12.04
N SER A 94 3.92 2.63 11.72
CA SER A 94 4.98 3.05 12.62
C SER A 94 5.12 4.57 12.60
N GLU A 95 5.87 5.11 13.56
CA GLU A 95 6.21 6.54 13.54
C GLU A 95 7.02 6.91 12.30
N HIS A 96 7.87 6.00 11.83
CA HIS A 96 8.60 6.18 10.59
C HIS A 96 7.65 6.26 9.37
N ASP A 97 6.65 5.39 9.33
CA ASP A 97 5.64 5.41 8.28
C ASP A 97 4.90 6.75 8.27
N ARG A 98 4.54 7.25 9.44
CA ARG A 98 3.82 8.52 9.58
C ARG A 98 4.65 9.70 9.07
N LYS A 99 5.92 9.74 9.40
CA LYS A 99 6.80 10.85 8.96
C LYS A 99 7.02 10.87 7.47
N ALA A 100 6.99 9.71 6.82
CA ALA A 100 7.21 9.59 5.38
C ALA A 100 5.91 9.73 4.57
N ALA A 101 4.75 9.77 5.23
CA ALA A 101 3.45 9.71 4.56
C ALA A 101 3.09 11.02 3.87
N GLN A 102 2.35 10.88 2.77
CA GLN A 102 1.78 11.99 2.00
C GLN A 102 0.28 12.08 2.23
N PRO A 103 -0.30 13.29 2.33
CA PRO A 103 -1.70 13.46 2.75
C PRO A 103 -2.75 12.85 1.83
N TYR A 104 -2.46 12.71 0.55
CA TYR A 104 -3.44 12.22 -0.43
C TYR A 104 -3.55 10.71 -0.47
N PHE A 105 -2.45 10.01 -0.23
CA PHE A 105 -2.36 8.57 -0.49
C PHE A 105 -3.08 7.72 0.55
N SER A 106 -3.65 6.61 0.08
CA SER A 106 -4.00 5.48 0.95
C SER A 106 -2.75 4.65 1.21
N TYR A 107 -2.54 4.27 2.45
CA TYR A 107 -1.40 3.43 2.85
C TYR A 107 -1.93 2.08 3.32
N VAL A 108 -1.74 1.06 2.49
CA VAL A 108 -2.12 -0.31 2.84
C VAL A 108 -0.93 -1.01 3.47
N ILE A 109 -1.15 -1.56 4.65
CA ILE A 109 -0.13 -2.33 5.36
C ILE A 109 -0.57 -3.79 5.40
N ILE A 110 0.34 -4.68 5.00
CA ILE A 110 0.12 -6.12 4.97
C ILE A 110 0.93 -6.73 6.11
N SER A 111 0.25 -7.10 7.18
CA SER A 111 0.88 -7.80 8.30
C SER A 111 1.06 -9.26 7.96
N VAL A 112 2.29 -9.77 8.10
CA VAL A 112 2.62 -11.17 7.92
C VAL A 112 3.24 -11.69 9.21
N MET A 113 2.39 -12.23 10.10
CA MET A 113 2.88 -12.84 11.34
C MET A 113 3.49 -14.21 11.05
N ASP A 114 2.84 -14.99 10.18
CA ASP A 114 3.33 -16.24 9.59
C ASP A 114 2.56 -16.48 8.28
N ALA A 115 2.83 -17.60 7.59
CA ALA A 115 2.23 -17.88 6.28
C ALA A 115 0.69 -17.94 6.31
N ASP A 116 0.11 -18.23 7.47
CA ASP A 116 -1.33 -18.43 7.62
C ASP A 116 -2.02 -17.26 8.33
N THR A 117 -1.27 -16.33 8.88
CA THR A 117 -1.80 -15.19 9.66
C THR A 117 -1.42 -13.88 8.99
N ILE A 118 -2.28 -13.45 8.07
CA ILE A 118 -2.08 -12.27 7.24
C ILE A 118 -3.26 -11.33 7.40
N GLU A 119 -2.97 -10.05 7.64
CA GLU A 119 -3.99 -9.01 7.80
C GLU A 119 -3.64 -7.79 6.94
N LEU A 120 -4.65 -7.21 6.31
CA LEU A 120 -4.52 -5.95 5.57
C LEU A 120 -5.31 -4.87 6.28
N ARG A 121 -4.69 -3.69 6.43
CA ARG A 121 -5.38 -2.47 6.87
C ARG A 121 -4.94 -1.30 6.01
N SER A 122 -5.83 -0.35 5.82
CA SER A 122 -5.53 0.87 5.07
C SER A 122 -5.64 2.09 5.96
N TRP A 123 -4.79 3.07 5.72
CA TRP A 123 -4.64 4.25 6.57
C TRP A 123 -4.56 5.51 5.72
N LEU A 124 -5.15 6.58 6.23
CA LEU A 124 -5.11 7.92 5.62
C LEU A 124 -4.51 8.91 6.61
N LEU A 125 -3.63 9.77 6.15
CA LEU A 125 -3.06 10.83 6.99
C LEU A 125 -4.06 12.00 7.04
N ASN A 126 -4.48 12.37 8.25
CA ASN A 126 -5.42 13.49 8.42
C ASN A 126 -4.68 14.84 8.46
N GLU A 127 -5.44 15.93 8.59
CA GLU A 127 -4.88 17.29 8.63
C GLU A 127 -3.96 17.52 9.82
N ALA A 128 -4.14 16.77 10.90
CA ALA A 128 -3.28 16.85 12.09
C ALA A 128 -2.03 15.98 11.96
N GLN A 129 -1.74 15.45 10.78
CA GLN A 129 -0.58 14.58 10.52
C GLN A 129 -0.63 13.28 11.31
N GLN A 130 -1.84 12.77 11.59
CA GLN A 130 -2.05 11.49 12.25
C GLN A 130 -2.79 10.56 11.32
N PHE A 131 -2.50 9.26 11.41
CA PHE A 131 -3.20 8.26 10.61
C PHE A 131 -4.57 7.95 11.21
N GLU A 132 -5.55 7.83 10.31
CA GLU A 132 -6.88 7.30 10.63
C GLU A 132 -7.11 6.08 9.75
N GLU A 133 -7.68 5.04 10.33
CA GLU A 133 -7.94 3.82 9.58
C GLU A 133 -9.03 4.03 8.54
N GLU A 134 -8.76 3.59 7.33
CA GLU A 134 -9.69 3.59 6.21
C GLU A 134 -10.30 2.21 6.07
N GLN A 135 -11.62 2.14 5.91
CA GLN A 135 -12.30 0.86 5.71
C GLN A 135 -11.89 0.23 4.39
N ILE A 136 -11.50 -1.05 4.43
CA ILE A 136 -11.26 -1.85 3.24
C ILE A 136 -12.51 -2.68 2.95
N SER A 137 -12.96 -2.66 1.70
CA SER A 137 -14.00 -3.55 1.21
C SER A 137 -13.43 -4.40 0.08
N ASN A 138 -13.75 -5.69 0.09
CA ASN A 138 -13.45 -6.58 -1.03
C ASN A 138 -14.65 -6.70 -1.97
N TYR A 139 -15.69 -5.93 -1.73
CA TYR A 139 -16.96 -6.01 -2.42
C TYR A 139 -16.97 -5.05 -3.60
N GLN A 140 -17.25 -5.56 -4.79
CA GLN A 140 -17.46 -4.73 -5.97
C GLN A 140 -18.95 -4.68 -6.28
N TYR A 141 -19.49 -3.46 -6.39
CA TYR A 141 -20.83 -3.26 -6.90
C TYR A 141 -20.85 -3.48 -8.40
N GLN A 142 -21.83 -4.19 -8.81
CA GLN A 142 -22.07 -4.40 -10.23
C GLN A 142 -23.11 -3.43 -10.76
#